data_e8f7b21896422cd555bf9600a238e257
#
_entry.id   e8f7b21896422cd555bf9600a238e257
#
_cell.length_a   1.000
_cell.length_b   1.000
_cell.length_c   1.000
_cell.angle_alpha   90.00
_cell.angle_beta   90.00
_cell.angle_gamma   90.00
#
_symmetry.space_group_name_H-M   'P 1'
#
loop_
_entity.id
_entity.type
_entity.pdbx_description
1 polymer ?
#
loop_
_entity_poly.entity_id
_entity_poly.type
_entity_poly.pdbx_seq_one_letter_code
_entity_poly.pdbx_strand_id
1 'polypeptide(L)'
;MDKPDLTLYLGGTRSGKSARAEARVFQRADGPVLYVATAEARPDDPSMTERIRRHRARRPENWRTLECPLQLGEHIGTALAEFRNTAGTPTVLLDCITLWVSNILFSLPDPEELRAFEGAVRRETEALLDVIRSSGCQWVVVSGETGLGGIAADRISRNYCDGLGLANQLIAASARKVFLVVAGCSLVLAE
;
A
#
# COMPACT_ATOMS: atom_id res chain seq x y z
N MET A 1 -17.44 8.99 14.24
CA MET A 1 -15.97 8.90 14.44
C MET A 1 -15.29 9.61 13.29
N ASP A 2 -14.36 10.49 13.59
CA ASP A 2 -13.58 11.13 12.53
C ASP A 2 -12.72 10.11 11.79
N LYS A 3 -12.63 10.24 10.47
CA LYS A 3 -11.78 9.38 9.64
C LYS A 3 -10.29 9.59 10.00
N PRO A 4 -9.45 8.55 10.00
CA PRO A 4 -8.02 8.70 10.20
C PRO A 4 -7.40 9.59 9.12
N ASP A 5 -6.23 10.20 9.38
CA ASP A 5 -5.51 10.97 8.37
C ASP A 5 -4.85 10.03 7.35
N LEU A 6 -5.69 9.37 6.58
CA LEU A 6 -5.34 8.41 5.54
C LEU A 6 -5.64 9.00 4.16
N THR A 7 -4.61 9.02 3.32
CA THR A 7 -4.71 9.36 1.89
C THR A 7 -4.37 8.15 1.05
N LEU A 8 -5.27 7.76 0.14
CA LEU A 8 -5.08 6.66 -0.80
C LEU A 8 -4.82 7.20 -2.21
N TYR A 9 -3.73 6.74 -2.84
CA TYR A 9 -3.43 6.97 -4.24
C TYR A 9 -3.64 5.70 -5.05
N LEU A 10 -4.64 5.71 -5.92
CA LEU A 10 -4.95 4.65 -6.88
C LEU A 10 -4.38 4.99 -8.26
N GLY A 11 -4.17 3.98 -9.11
CA GLY A 11 -3.84 4.22 -10.51
C GLY A 11 -3.16 3.03 -11.18
N GLY A 12 -3.17 3.02 -12.51
CA GLY A 12 -2.56 1.97 -13.32
C GLY A 12 -1.03 1.91 -13.21
N THR A 13 -0.45 0.90 -13.85
CA THR A 13 1.01 0.78 -13.95
C THR A 13 1.60 2.03 -14.62
N ARG A 14 2.69 2.56 -14.04
CA ARG A 14 3.37 3.78 -14.53
C ARG A 14 2.51 5.06 -14.58
N SER A 15 1.42 5.10 -13.84
CA SER A 15 0.56 6.30 -13.75
C SER A 15 1.20 7.49 -13.05
N GLY A 16 2.28 7.28 -12.26
CA GLY A 16 2.91 8.31 -11.43
C GLY A 16 2.42 8.31 -9.97
N LYS A 17 1.58 7.35 -9.55
CA LYS A 17 1.00 7.30 -8.21
C LYS A 17 2.02 7.31 -7.06
N SER A 18 3.10 6.49 -7.15
CA SER A 18 4.16 6.48 -6.12
C SER A 18 4.87 7.85 -6.02
N ALA A 19 5.16 8.49 -7.15
CA ALA A 19 5.77 9.81 -7.15
C ALA A 19 4.85 10.88 -6.52
N ARG A 20 3.53 10.81 -6.75
CA ARG A 20 2.56 11.71 -6.10
C ARG A 20 2.46 11.45 -4.60
N ALA A 21 2.49 10.18 -4.18
CA ALA A 21 2.50 9.80 -2.78
C ALA A 21 3.79 10.29 -2.07
N GLU A 22 4.96 10.05 -2.66
CA GLU A 22 6.24 10.55 -2.17
C GLU A 22 6.23 12.09 -2.03
N ALA A 23 5.79 12.81 -3.08
CA ALA A 23 5.70 14.26 -3.05
C ALA A 23 4.78 14.79 -1.94
N ARG A 24 3.65 14.10 -1.67
CA ARG A 24 2.77 14.46 -0.56
C ARG A 24 3.48 14.31 0.79
N VAL A 25 4.22 13.20 0.99
CA VAL A 25 4.97 12.98 2.23
C VAL A 25 6.03 14.07 2.41
N PHE A 26 6.80 14.39 1.37
CA PHE A 26 7.79 15.48 1.41
C PHE A 26 7.20 16.83 1.80
N GLN A 27 5.97 17.12 1.37
CA GLN A 27 5.33 18.42 1.64
C GLN A 27 4.67 18.50 3.01
N ARG A 28 4.29 17.37 3.61
CA ARG A 28 3.42 17.34 4.77
C ARG A 28 3.99 16.67 6.01
N ALA A 29 5.03 15.85 5.89
CA ALA A 29 5.63 15.20 7.04
C ALA A 29 6.32 16.26 7.92
N ASP A 30 5.89 16.34 9.17
CA ASP A 30 6.45 17.20 10.22
C ASP A 30 7.18 16.38 11.31
N GLY A 31 7.22 15.06 11.15
CA GLY A 31 7.86 14.09 12.01
C GLY A 31 8.62 13.01 11.23
N PRO A 32 9.01 11.92 11.90
CA PRO A 32 9.71 10.81 11.26
C PRO A 32 8.84 10.12 10.20
N VAL A 33 9.50 9.59 9.16
CA VAL A 33 8.84 8.89 8.07
C VAL A 33 9.21 7.42 8.09
N LEU A 34 8.19 6.54 8.10
CA LEU A 34 8.31 5.11 7.87
C LEU A 34 7.85 4.78 6.45
N TYR A 35 8.79 4.39 5.61
CA TYR A 35 8.50 3.85 4.28
C TYR A 35 8.32 2.34 4.39
N VAL A 36 7.13 1.83 4.09
CA VAL A 36 6.82 0.39 4.07
C VAL A 36 6.85 -0.11 2.64
N ALA A 37 7.82 -0.98 2.35
CA ALA A 37 7.99 -1.61 1.05
C ALA A 37 7.44 -3.04 1.07
N THR A 38 6.51 -3.33 0.18
CA THR A 38 5.87 -4.66 0.08
C THR A 38 6.47 -5.53 -1.02
N ALA A 39 7.40 -4.98 -1.82
CA ALA A 39 8.08 -5.72 -2.87
C ALA A 39 9.09 -6.70 -2.27
N GLU A 40 9.04 -7.95 -2.72
CA GLU A 40 10.10 -8.93 -2.53
C GLU A 40 11.09 -8.91 -3.69
N ALA A 41 12.39 -8.86 -3.36
CA ALA A 41 13.42 -9.09 -4.35
C ALA A 41 13.47 -10.58 -4.69
N ARG A 42 13.20 -10.94 -5.94
CA ARG A 42 13.31 -12.30 -6.43
C ARG A 42 14.55 -12.43 -7.30
N PRO A 43 15.45 -13.39 -7.02
CA PRO A 43 16.69 -13.56 -7.80
C PRO A 43 16.46 -13.84 -9.29
N ASP A 44 15.31 -14.41 -9.61
CA ASP A 44 14.87 -14.79 -10.96
C ASP A 44 14.15 -13.67 -11.73
N ASP A 45 13.92 -12.50 -11.08
CA ASP A 45 13.34 -11.32 -11.73
C ASP A 45 14.26 -10.09 -11.67
N PRO A 46 15.21 -9.96 -12.63
CA PRO A 46 16.09 -8.79 -12.71
C PRO A 46 15.36 -7.46 -12.91
N SER A 47 14.18 -7.50 -13.56
CA SER A 47 13.34 -6.32 -13.82
C SER A 47 12.75 -5.78 -12.53
N MET A 48 12.27 -6.65 -11.65
CA MET A 48 11.76 -6.28 -10.33
C MET A 48 12.90 -5.78 -9.43
N THR A 49 14.04 -6.45 -9.44
CA THR A 49 15.24 -6.05 -8.68
C THR A 49 15.68 -4.63 -9.05
N GLU A 50 15.76 -4.32 -10.35
CA GLU A 50 16.09 -2.96 -10.82
C GLU A 50 15.03 -1.94 -10.42
N ARG A 51 13.74 -2.31 -10.43
CA ARG A 51 12.65 -1.46 -9.98
C ARG A 51 12.76 -1.14 -8.50
N ILE A 52 13.02 -2.12 -7.65
CA ILE A 52 13.27 -1.94 -6.20
C ILE A 52 14.46 -1.02 -5.99
N ARG A 53 15.59 -1.23 -6.71
CA ARG A 53 16.78 -0.39 -6.62
C ARG A 53 16.48 1.08 -6.93
N ARG A 54 15.72 1.35 -8.00
CA ARG A 54 15.30 2.72 -8.38
C ARG A 54 14.40 3.37 -7.34
N HIS A 55 13.47 2.60 -6.75
CA HIS A 55 12.61 3.09 -5.67
C HIS A 55 13.42 3.41 -4.41
N ARG A 56 14.39 2.56 -4.05
CA ARG A 56 15.30 2.83 -2.91
C ARG A 56 16.14 4.08 -3.13
N ALA A 57 16.70 4.27 -4.32
CA ALA A 57 17.59 5.39 -4.64
C ALA A 57 16.89 6.78 -4.59
N ARG A 58 15.57 6.84 -4.64
CA ARG A 58 14.79 8.09 -4.54
C ARG A 58 14.41 8.46 -3.11
N ARG A 59 14.54 7.52 -2.17
CA ARG A 59 14.16 7.76 -0.77
C ARG A 59 15.22 8.60 -0.08
N PRO A 60 14.83 9.59 0.73
CA PRO A 60 15.77 10.30 1.59
C PRO A 60 16.42 9.34 2.60
N GLU A 61 17.67 9.59 2.93
CA GLU A 61 18.42 8.77 3.90
C GLU A 61 17.80 8.79 5.31
N ASN A 62 17.09 9.86 5.66
CA ASN A 62 16.42 10.00 6.95
C ASN A 62 15.05 9.28 7.01
N TRP A 63 14.56 8.68 5.92
CA TRP A 63 13.37 7.85 5.95
C TRP A 63 13.73 6.43 6.40
N ARG A 64 13.10 5.99 7.47
CA ARG A 64 13.24 4.58 7.87
C ARG A 64 12.49 3.69 6.89
N THR A 65 13.13 2.62 6.42
CA THR A 65 12.50 1.63 5.54
C THR A 65 12.19 0.35 6.31
N LEU A 66 10.96 -0.12 6.20
CA LEU A 66 10.50 -1.44 6.62
C LEU A 66 10.17 -2.26 5.36
N GLU A 67 10.90 -3.34 5.13
CA GLU A 67 10.55 -4.32 4.10
C GLU A 67 9.57 -5.32 4.71
N CYS A 68 8.33 -5.30 4.23
CA CYS A 68 7.23 -6.05 4.83
C CYS A 68 6.31 -6.60 3.72
N PRO A 69 6.57 -7.82 3.22
CA PRO A 69 5.77 -8.40 2.15
C PRO A 69 4.41 -8.94 2.62
N LEU A 70 4.26 -9.30 3.90
CA LEU A 70 3.05 -9.89 4.49
C LEU A 70 2.83 -9.34 5.92
N GLN A 71 1.65 -9.60 6.50
CA GLN A 71 1.30 -9.25 7.89
C GLN A 71 1.56 -7.77 8.24
N LEU A 72 1.14 -6.86 7.33
CA LEU A 72 1.41 -5.43 7.46
C LEU A 72 0.96 -4.84 8.80
N GLY A 73 -0.22 -5.23 9.30
CA GLY A 73 -0.75 -4.71 10.55
C GLY A 73 0.20 -4.96 11.73
N GLU A 74 0.68 -6.19 11.90
CA GLU A 74 1.57 -6.57 12.99
C GLU A 74 2.93 -5.88 12.90
N HIS A 75 3.59 -5.99 11.74
CA HIS A 75 4.95 -5.47 11.58
C HIS A 75 5.01 -3.94 11.62
N ILE A 76 4.04 -3.26 11.02
CA ILE A 76 3.98 -1.79 11.07
C ILE A 76 3.66 -1.33 12.49
N GLY A 77 2.70 -1.99 13.18
CA GLY A 77 2.39 -1.67 14.57
C GLY A 77 3.61 -1.76 15.48
N THR A 78 4.43 -2.80 15.31
CA THR A 78 5.71 -2.97 16.03
C THR A 78 6.71 -1.87 15.68
N ALA A 79 6.89 -1.57 14.38
CA ALA A 79 7.83 -0.54 13.94
C ALA A 79 7.44 0.86 14.43
N LEU A 80 6.16 1.18 14.50
CA LEU A 80 5.66 2.47 14.99
C LEU A 80 5.89 2.68 16.50
N ALA A 81 6.05 1.61 17.28
CA ALA A 81 6.37 1.71 18.70
C ALA A 81 7.68 2.47 18.92
N GLU A 82 8.61 2.42 18.00
CA GLU A 82 9.90 3.12 18.08
C GLU A 82 9.78 4.64 17.89
N PHE A 83 8.68 5.12 17.29
CA PHE A 83 8.43 6.54 17.08
C PHE A 83 7.63 7.21 18.19
N ARG A 84 7.24 6.47 19.25
CA ARG A 84 6.37 7.01 20.33
C ARG A 84 6.93 8.25 21.06
N ASN A 85 8.26 8.40 21.09
CA ASN A 85 8.93 9.48 21.78
C ASN A 85 9.65 10.46 20.82
N THR A 86 9.31 10.45 19.54
CA THR A 86 9.89 11.37 18.56
C THR A 86 9.07 12.64 18.46
N ALA A 87 9.72 13.75 18.09
CA ALA A 87 9.03 15.00 17.83
C ALA A 87 8.26 14.93 16.50
N GLY A 88 7.10 15.61 16.45
CA GLY A 88 6.23 15.64 15.28
C GLY A 88 5.35 14.40 15.13
N THR A 89 4.44 14.43 14.16
CA THR A 89 3.53 13.33 13.86
C THR A 89 4.19 12.35 12.89
N PRO A 90 4.37 11.06 13.27
CA PRO A 90 4.94 10.11 12.34
C PRO A 90 4.08 9.95 11.08
N THR A 91 4.74 9.81 9.94
CA THR A 91 4.09 9.57 8.65
C THR A 91 4.46 8.19 8.13
N VAL A 92 3.46 7.40 7.73
CA VAL A 92 3.66 6.09 7.09
C VAL A 92 3.36 6.21 5.60
N LEU A 93 4.33 5.85 4.76
CA LEU A 93 4.15 5.69 3.32
C LEU A 93 4.20 4.21 2.97
N LEU A 94 3.06 3.62 2.61
CA LEU A 94 2.93 2.22 2.21
C LEU A 94 2.90 2.09 0.67
N ASP A 95 3.95 1.51 0.10
CA ASP A 95 4.11 1.30 -1.35
C ASP A 95 4.52 -0.17 -1.66
N CYS A 96 3.55 -1.03 -2.04
CA CYS A 96 2.15 -0.77 -2.38
C CYS A 96 1.22 -1.95 -2.01
N ILE A 97 -0.05 -1.68 -1.88
CA ILE A 97 -1.11 -2.70 -1.67
C ILE A 97 -1.12 -3.72 -2.82
N THR A 98 -0.84 -3.28 -4.04
CA THR A 98 -0.80 -4.12 -5.25
C THR A 98 0.11 -5.34 -5.09
N LEU A 99 1.36 -5.14 -4.67
CA LEU A 99 2.30 -6.24 -4.46
C LEU A 99 1.97 -7.04 -3.20
N TRP A 100 1.51 -6.36 -2.15
CA TRP A 100 1.08 -7.04 -0.94
C TRP A 100 -0.07 -8.03 -1.17
N VAL A 101 -1.11 -7.64 -1.91
CA VAL A 101 -2.22 -8.54 -2.29
C VAL A 101 -1.72 -9.71 -3.16
N SER A 102 -0.75 -9.47 -4.04
CA SER A 102 -0.08 -10.53 -4.81
C SER A 102 0.68 -11.49 -3.87
N ASN A 103 1.39 -10.98 -2.88
CA ASN A 103 2.11 -11.81 -1.91
C ASN A 103 1.15 -12.66 -1.08
N ILE A 104 -0.01 -12.12 -0.65
CA ILE A 104 -1.06 -12.89 0.02
C ILE A 104 -1.54 -14.02 -0.88
N LEU A 105 -1.86 -13.74 -2.16
CA LEU A 105 -2.34 -14.74 -3.10
C LEU A 105 -1.38 -15.93 -3.22
N PHE A 106 -0.09 -15.63 -3.43
CA PHE A 106 0.92 -16.67 -3.61
C PHE A 106 1.45 -17.29 -2.30
N SER A 107 1.03 -16.79 -1.14
CA SER A 107 1.27 -17.44 0.15
C SER A 107 0.26 -18.54 0.47
N LEU A 108 -0.86 -18.59 -0.24
CA LEU A 108 -1.89 -19.62 -0.03
C LEU A 108 -1.52 -20.94 -0.71
N PRO A 109 -1.95 -22.08 -0.14
CA PRO A 109 -1.74 -23.40 -0.74
C PRO A 109 -2.36 -23.54 -2.13
N ASP A 110 -3.51 -22.90 -2.36
CA ASP A 110 -4.21 -22.90 -3.65
C ASP A 110 -4.61 -21.45 -4.04
N PRO A 111 -3.87 -20.82 -4.95
CA PRO A 111 -4.20 -19.48 -5.45
C PRO A 111 -5.51 -19.41 -6.27
N GLU A 112 -6.06 -20.57 -6.69
CA GLU A 112 -7.31 -20.61 -7.43
C GLU A 112 -8.55 -20.62 -6.51
N GLU A 113 -8.37 -20.86 -5.21
CA GLU A 113 -9.47 -20.85 -4.25
C GLU A 113 -9.87 -19.42 -3.85
N LEU A 114 -10.81 -18.84 -4.58
CA LEU A 114 -11.23 -17.43 -4.40
C LEU A 114 -11.68 -17.12 -2.96
N ARG A 115 -12.50 -17.99 -2.33
CA ARG A 115 -13.03 -17.72 -0.98
C ARG A 115 -11.94 -17.64 0.09
N ALA A 116 -10.95 -18.54 0.02
CA ALA A 116 -9.82 -18.51 0.95
C ALA A 116 -8.99 -17.24 0.74
N PHE A 117 -8.77 -16.85 -0.52
CA PHE A 117 -8.02 -15.65 -0.85
C PHE A 117 -8.74 -14.37 -0.41
N GLU A 118 -10.03 -14.18 -0.76
CA GLU A 118 -10.80 -13.03 -0.29
C GLU A 118 -10.86 -12.94 1.24
N GLY A 119 -11.01 -14.09 1.91
CA GLY A 119 -10.98 -14.18 3.36
C GLY A 119 -9.63 -13.74 3.95
N ALA A 120 -8.52 -14.12 3.34
CA ALA A 120 -7.18 -13.69 3.74
C ALA A 120 -6.98 -12.18 3.51
N VAL A 121 -7.31 -11.69 2.32
CA VAL A 121 -7.21 -10.25 1.99
C VAL A 121 -8.05 -9.40 2.97
N ARG A 122 -9.26 -9.82 3.26
CA ARG A 122 -10.12 -9.11 4.22
C ARG A 122 -9.50 -9.04 5.60
N ARG A 123 -9.10 -10.18 6.19
CA ARG A 123 -8.48 -10.21 7.52
C ARG A 123 -7.24 -9.34 7.61
N GLU A 124 -6.34 -9.47 6.63
CA GLU A 124 -5.09 -8.70 6.59
C GLU A 124 -5.36 -7.20 6.41
N THR A 125 -6.34 -6.83 5.58
CA THR A 125 -6.73 -5.43 5.37
C THR A 125 -7.37 -4.84 6.63
N GLU A 126 -8.23 -5.57 7.31
CA GLU A 126 -8.84 -5.15 8.58
C GLU A 126 -7.77 -4.94 9.66
N ALA A 127 -6.81 -5.86 9.79
CA ALA A 127 -5.69 -5.71 10.73
C ALA A 127 -4.83 -4.46 10.42
N LEU A 128 -4.56 -4.18 9.15
CA LEU A 128 -3.89 -2.94 8.74
C LEU A 128 -4.71 -1.70 9.10
N LEU A 129 -6.03 -1.71 8.84
CA LEU A 129 -6.92 -0.59 9.15
C LEU A 129 -7.03 -0.34 10.66
N ASP A 130 -6.94 -1.36 11.50
CA ASP A 130 -6.91 -1.19 12.95
C ASP A 130 -5.66 -0.45 13.42
N VAL A 131 -4.50 -0.75 12.84
CA VAL A 131 -3.27 0.00 13.09
C VAL A 131 -3.38 1.44 12.59
N ILE A 132 -3.93 1.65 11.39
CA ILE A 132 -4.17 2.99 10.84
C ILE A 132 -5.03 3.83 11.80
N ARG A 133 -6.12 3.28 12.31
CA ARG A 133 -7.04 3.98 13.22
C ARG A 133 -6.43 4.28 14.58
N SER A 134 -5.61 3.37 15.11
CA SER A 134 -5.07 3.46 16.48
C SER A 134 -3.74 4.20 16.59
N SER A 135 -2.99 4.36 15.47
CA SER A 135 -1.62 4.85 15.49
C SER A 135 -1.48 6.36 15.73
N GLY A 136 -2.50 7.16 15.40
CA GLY A 136 -2.40 8.62 15.39
C GLY A 136 -1.43 9.19 14.35
N CYS A 137 -0.95 8.38 13.42
CA CYS A 137 -0.02 8.76 12.36
C CYS A 137 -0.74 9.36 11.15
N GLN A 138 0.02 10.08 10.32
CA GLN A 138 -0.40 10.39 8.96
C GLN A 138 -0.11 9.17 8.06
N TRP A 139 -1.05 8.82 7.19
CA TRP A 139 -0.92 7.67 6.30
C TRP A 139 -1.07 8.07 4.84
N VAL A 140 -0.14 7.60 4.03
CA VAL A 140 -0.18 7.69 2.58
C VAL A 140 -0.02 6.28 2.03
N VAL A 141 -1.05 5.80 1.35
CA VAL A 141 -1.10 4.43 0.82
C VAL A 141 -1.18 4.46 -0.70
N VAL A 142 -0.36 3.63 -1.33
CA VAL A 142 -0.32 3.48 -2.78
C VAL A 142 -0.93 2.14 -3.17
N SER A 143 -1.86 2.15 -4.14
CA SER A 143 -2.43 0.93 -4.69
C SER A 143 -2.61 0.99 -6.21
N GLY A 144 -2.59 -0.16 -6.84
CA GLY A 144 -2.95 -0.30 -8.25
C GLY A 144 -4.46 -0.29 -8.46
N GLU A 145 -4.88 0.18 -9.63
CA GLU A 145 -6.22 -0.03 -10.13
C GLU A 145 -6.15 -0.95 -11.36
N THR A 146 -6.75 -2.12 -11.27
CA THR A 146 -6.73 -3.16 -12.33
C THR A 146 -8.10 -3.42 -12.94
N GLY A 147 -9.18 -3.05 -12.25
CA GLY A 147 -10.57 -3.30 -12.69
C GLY A 147 -10.99 -2.50 -13.92
N LEU A 148 -10.36 -1.36 -14.17
CA LEU A 148 -10.63 -0.53 -15.35
C LEU A 148 -10.09 -1.13 -16.65
N GLY A 149 -9.22 -2.16 -16.57
CA GLY A 149 -8.60 -2.83 -17.73
C GLY A 149 -9.43 -3.96 -18.35
N GLY A 150 -10.64 -4.21 -17.84
CA GLY A 150 -11.48 -5.34 -18.27
C GLY A 150 -11.25 -6.61 -17.46
N ILE A 151 -11.77 -7.74 -17.95
CA ILE A 151 -11.74 -9.03 -17.26
C ILE A 151 -10.48 -9.80 -17.65
N ALA A 152 -9.69 -10.22 -16.67
CA ALA A 152 -8.48 -11.03 -16.89
C ALA A 152 -8.82 -12.42 -17.47
N ALA A 153 -7.95 -12.92 -18.36
CA ALA A 153 -8.22 -14.15 -19.11
C ALA A 153 -8.14 -15.41 -18.23
N ASP A 154 -7.15 -15.49 -17.35
CA ASP A 154 -6.95 -16.68 -16.48
C ASP A 154 -7.58 -16.47 -15.09
N ARG A 155 -7.78 -17.58 -14.37
CA ARG A 155 -8.48 -17.60 -13.09
C ARG A 155 -7.70 -16.92 -11.98
N ILE A 156 -6.39 -17.14 -11.90
CA ILE A 156 -5.54 -16.55 -10.86
C ILE A 156 -5.51 -15.03 -11.00
N SER A 157 -5.39 -14.52 -12.22
CA SER A 157 -5.44 -13.08 -12.48
C SER A 157 -6.81 -12.47 -12.14
N ARG A 158 -7.92 -13.19 -12.38
CA ARG A 158 -9.25 -12.73 -11.95
C ARG A 158 -9.35 -12.67 -10.44
N ASN A 159 -8.95 -13.74 -9.74
CA ASN A 159 -8.92 -13.76 -8.28
C ASN A 159 -8.09 -12.60 -7.72
N TYR A 160 -6.91 -12.37 -8.30
CA TYR A 160 -6.06 -11.24 -7.91
C TYR A 160 -6.77 -9.89 -8.08
N CYS A 161 -7.44 -9.65 -9.22
CA CYS A 161 -8.20 -8.41 -9.44
C CYS A 161 -9.33 -8.24 -8.43
N ASP A 162 -10.05 -9.31 -8.11
CA ASP A 162 -11.15 -9.32 -7.13
C ASP A 162 -10.61 -8.99 -5.72
N GLY A 163 -9.53 -9.65 -5.28
CA GLY A 163 -8.90 -9.38 -3.99
C GLY A 163 -8.31 -7.97 -3.89
N LEU A 164 -7.66 -7.48 -4.95
CA LEU A 164 -7.15 -6.10 -4.96
C LEU A 164 -8.29 -5.08 -4.92
N GLY A 165 -9.36 -5.32 -5.67
CA GLY A 165 -10.58 -4.49 -5.62
C GLY A 165 -11.20 -4.45 -4.22
N LEU A 166 -11.29 -5.61 -3.54
CA LEU A 166 -11.76 -5.71 -2.17
C LEU A 166 -10.89 -4.88 -1.20
N ALA A 167 -9.57 -5.03 -1.25
CA ALA A 167 -8.65 -4.26 -0.41
C ALA A 167 -8.79 -2.75 -0.68
N ASN A 168 -8.85 -2.35 -1.96
CA ASN A 168 -9.02 -0.96 -2.36
C ASN A 168 -10.32 -0.35 -1.82
N GLN A 169 -11.44 -1.07 -1.88
CA GLN A 169 -12.73 -0.62 -1.34
C GLN A 169 -12.68 -0.43 0.18
N LEU A 170 -12.12 -1.39 0.92
CA LEU A 170 -12.01 -1.32 2.38
C LEU A 170 -11.13 -0.13 2.82
N ILE A 171 -9.99 0.07 2.16
CA ILE A 171 -9.08 1.17 2.47
C ILE A 171 -9.71 2.52 2.08
N ALA A 172 -10.33 2.62 0.90
CA ALA A 172 -10.99 3.84 0.44
C ALA A 172 -12.15 4.27 1.35
N ALA A 173 -12.94 3.31 1.85
CA ALA A 173 -14.03 3.61 2.80
C ALA A 173 -13.53 4.24 4.11
N SER A 174 -12.33 3.86 4.56
CA SER A 174 -11.68 4.41 5.75
C SER A 174 -10.87 5.68 5.46
N ALA A 175 -10.50 5.94 4.21
CA ALA A 175 -9.65 7.07 3.86
C ALA A 175 -10.37 8.41 3.97
N ARG A 176 -9.62 9.45 4.40
CA ARG A 176 -10.07 10.85 4.36
C ARG A 176 -10.01 11.38 2.93
N LYS A 177 -8.96 10.99 2.16
CA LYS A 177 -8.77 11.44 0.78
C LYS A 177 -8.44 10.25 -0.12
N VAL A 178 -9.08 10.21 -1.29
CA VAL A 178 -8.81 9.21 -2.33
C VAL A 178 -8.55 9.91 -3.65
N PHE A 179 -7.43 9.57 -4.28
CA PHE A 179 -7.02 10.10 -5.57
C PHE A 179 -6.86 8.98 -6.61
N LEU A 180 -7.33 9.22 -7.82
CA LEU A 180 -6.96 8.43 -8.99
C LEU A 180 -5.85 9.16 -9.77
N VAL A 181 -4.74 8.48 -10.02
CA VAL A 181 -3.61 9.04 -10.76
C VAL A 181 -3.53 8.44 -12.15
N VAL A 182 -3.61 9.31 -13.15
CA VAL A 182 -3.50 8.96 -14.57
C VAL A 182 -2.52 9.94 -15.23
N ALA A 183 -1.53 9.43 -15.95
CA ALA A 183 -0.54 10.24 -16.68
C ALA A 183 0.14 11.33 -15.81
N GLY A 184 0.39 11.02 -14.54
CA GLY A 184 0.97 11.95 -13.57
C GLY A 184 -0.01 12.98 -12.98
N CYS A 185 -1.24 13.05 -13.44
CA CYS A 185 -2.28 13.93 -12.91
C CYS A 185 -3.12 13.20 -11.86
N SER A 186 -3.51 13.91 -10.78
CA SER A 186 -4.36 13.36 -9.72
C SER A 186 -5.78 13.89 -9.86
N LEU A 187 -6.74 12.98 -9.93
CA LEU A 187 -8.18 13.27 -9.84
C LEU A 187 -8.65 12.93 -8.42
N VAL A 188 -9.38 13.83 -7.78
CA VAL A 188 -9.99 13.60 -6.48
C VAL A 188 -11.23 12.72 -6.66
N LEU A 189 -11.28 11.59 -5.96
CA LEU A 189 -12.46 10.71 -5.92
C LEU A 189 -13.28 10.92 -4.64
N ALA A 190 -12.61 11.22 -3.52
CA ALA A 190 -13.25 11.50 -2.23
C ALA A 190 -12.36 12.41 -1.36
N GLU A 191 -13.00 13.28 -0.57
CA GLU A 191 -12.41 14.17 0.45
C GLU A 191 -13.29 14.21 1.71
#